data_4e11057008de5677a730bfcf2782899b
#
_entry.id   4e11057008de5677a730bfcf2782899b
#
_cell.length_a   1.000
_cell.length_b   1.000
_cell.length_c   1.000
_cell.angle_alpha   90.00
_cell.angle_beta   90.00
_cell.angle_gamma   90.00
#
_symmetry.space_group_name_H-M   'P 1'
#
loop_
_entity.id
_entity.type
_entity.pdbx_description
1 polymer ?
#
loop_
_entity_poly.entity_id
_entity_poly.type
_entity_poly.pdbx_seq_one_letter_code
_entity_poly.pdbx_strand_id
1 'polypeptide(L)'
;RLSAVLAHALEGRPHMKLQRPDQLHPMEGRRVLFAISLLHGGVNLGWYAMLSAIRQDKRFFEGCCGAVLVDGDGELYTKSAAREIVFAANQAGCAFMGAPLIEATGSLENFHIRAMLRHTDYLTAYTSCAGELVERLLADTPPVRQHPNLMVLHASNRKTSNTIALWERMAPRLQGRVDAQVVSLRNGTVADCNGCEFRTCLHFGEEGRCFYGGVIVDEVYPAIGHADGVLWLCPNYNDALAANLTACINRLTALFRTTPFYNKDLYAIIVSGYSGGDIVAQQLISALCMNKAFRLPPRFCMLETANDAGAAVKLPGI
;
A
#
# COMPACT_ATOMS: atom_id res chain seq x y z
N ARG A 1 17.33 -3.29 20.41
CA ARG A 1 17.56 -2.35 19.30
C ARG A 1 16.34 -1.46 19.12
N LEU A 2 15.13 -1.98 18.87
CA LEU A 2 13.91 -1.20 18.62
C LEU A 2 13.61 -0.15 19.70
N SER A 3 13.74 -0.51 20.99
CA SER A 3 13.44 0.42 22.08
C SER A 3 14.34 1.66 22.09
N ALA A 4 15.63 1.51 21.75
CA ALA A 4 16.56 2.65 21.65
C ALA A 4 16.22 3.54 20.45
N VAL A 5 15.91 2.94 19.30
CA VAL A 5 15.48 3.65 18.10
C VAL A 5 14.19 4.42 18.34
N LEU A 6 13.20 3.80 19.02
CA LEU A 6 11.94 4.49 19.38
C LEU A 6 12.18 5.63 20.36
N ALA A 7 13.04 5.47 21.37
CA ALA A 7 13.36 6.54 22.31
C ALA A 7 13.91 7.77 21.57
N HIS A 8 14.82 7.56 20.62
CA HIS A 8 15.36 8.64 19.80
C HIS A 8 14.28 9.24 18.86
N ALA A 9 13.53 8.41 18.14
CA ALA A 9 12.51 8.89 17.20
C ALA A 9 11.35 9.64 17.87
N LEU A 10 11.08 9.38 19.14
CA LEU A 10 10.00 10.01 19.92
C LEU A 10 10.52 11.06 20.92
N GLU A 11 11.80 11.38 20.92
CA GLU A 11 12.40 12.37 21.82
C GLU A 11 11.69 13.72 21.70
N GLY A 12 11.32 14.31 22.85
CA GLY A 12 10.59 15.57 22.91
C GLY A 12 9.13 15.54 22.40
N ARG A 13 8.61 14.38 22.02
CA ARG A 13 7.25 14.22 21.47
C ARG A 13 6.34 13.51 22.50
N PRO A 14 5.28 14.17 22.99
CA PRO A 14 4.31 13.52 23.88
C PRO A 14 3.66 12.31 23.20
N HIS A 15 3.72 11.16 23.84
CA HIS A 15 3.14 9.93 23.31
C HIS A 15 2.64 9.00 24.41
N MET A 16 1.69 8.15 24.09
CA MET A 16 1.23 7.05 24.92
C MET A 16 1.71 5.73 24.34
N LYS A 17 2.26 4.87 25.19
CA LYS A 17 2.77 3.55 24.79
C LYS A 17 1.80 2.46 25.27
N LEU A 18 1.28 1.68 24.32
CA LEU A 18 0.43 0.52 24.57
C LEU A 18 1.23 -0.75 24.20
N GLN A 19 1.41 -1.67 25.14
CA GLN A 19 2.26 -2.84 24.98
C GLN A 19 1.54 -4.17 25.15
N ARG A 20 0.32 -4.15 25.65
CA ARG A 20 -0.45 -5.36 25.93
C ARG A 20 -1.85 -5.25 25.32
N PRO A 21 -2.44 -6.39 24.91
CA PRO A 21 -3.79 -6.41 24.34
C PRO A 21 -4.86 -5.80 25.25
N ASP A 22 -4.74 -5.96 26.58
CA ASP A 22 -5.66 -5.40 27.57
C ASP A 22 -5.63 -3.87 27.68
N GLN A 23 -4.59 -3.24 27.14
CA GLN A 23 -4.46 -1.78 27.04
C GLN A 23 -5.10 -1.22 25.76
N LEU A 24 -5.40 -2.09 24.79
CA LEU A 24 -5.97 -1.67 23.52
C LEU A 24 -7.45 -1.30 23.70
N HIS A 25 -7.80 -0.17 23.16
CA HIS A 25 -9.18 0.32 23.08
C HIS A 25 -9.35 1.07 21.75
N PRO A 26 -10.57 1.20 21.23
CA PRO A 26 -10.82 1.98 20.03
C PRO A 26 -10.24 3.39 20.14
N MET A 27 -9.58 3.84 19.08
CA MET A 27 -8.95 5.15 18.99
C MET A 27 -9.54 5.91 17.81
N GLU A 28 -9.72 7.20 17.98
CA GLU A 28 -10.26 8.07 16.95
C GLU A 28 -9.35 9.27 16.71
N GLY A 29 -9.09 9.58 15.44
CA GLY A 29 -8.38 10.79 15.02
C GLY A 29 -6.92 10.88 15.49
N ARG A 30 -6.25 9.76 15.82
CA ARG A 30 -4.88 9.73 16.36
C ARG A 30 -3.82 9.46 15.29
N ARG A 31 -2.59 9.89 15.57
CA ARG A 31 -1.40 9.42 14.87
C ARG A 31 -0.90 8.17 15.58
N VAL A 32 -0.77 7.05 14.85
CA VAL A 32 -0.46 5.73 15.42
C VAL A 32 0.81 5.19 14.81
N LEU A 33 1.82 4.96 15.64
CA LEU A 33 3.05 4.26 15.22
C LEU A 33 2.96 2.80 15.70
N PHE A 34 2.85 1.87 14.76
CA PHE A 34 2.89 0.44 15.01
C PHE A 34 4.36 -0.02 15.08
N ALA A 35 4.87 -0.26 16.28
CA ALA A 35 6.25 -0.69 16.50
C ALA A 35 6.30 -2.17 16.85
N ILE A 36 6.90 -2.98 15.97
CA ILE A 36 6.90 -4.43 16.06
C ILE A 36 8.34 -4.96 16.17
N SER A 37 8.63 -5.69 17.22
CA SER A 37 9.88 -6.46 17.34
C SER A 37 9.59 -7.91 17.01
N LEU A 38 10.23 -8.44 15.98
CA LEU A 38 10.17 -9.85 15.63
C LEU A 38 11.34 -10.57 16.30
N LEU A 39 11.02 -11.62 17.04
CA LEU A 39 12.00 -12.48 17.68
C LEU A 39 12.56 -13.51 16.70
N HIS A 40 13.39 -14.42 17.21
CA HIS A 40 13.95 -15.50 16.42
C HIS A 40 12.86 -16.28 15.65
N GLY A 41 13.11 -16.53 14.36
CA GLY A 41 12.10 -17.14 13.47
C GLY A 41 10.98 -16.21 13.01
N GLY A 42 11.06 -14.90 13.28
CA GLY A 42 10.07 -13.92 12.80
C GLY A 42 8.75 -13.93 13.57
N VAL A 43 8.70 -14.51 14.76
CA VAL A 43 7.48 -14.67 15.56
C VAL A 43 7.46 -13.75 16.77
N ASN A 44 6.29 -13.19 17.07
CA ASN A 44 6.01 -12.46 18.31
C ASN A 44 4.54 -12.72 18.72
N LEU A 45 4.33 -13.53 19.76
CA LEU A 45 2.99 -13.91 20.21
C LEU A 45 2.17 -12.72 20.73
N GLY A 46 2.81 -11.77 21.40
CA GLY A 46 2.14 -10.55 21.86
C GLY A 46 1.62 -9.70 20.70
N TRP A 47 2.36 -9.65 19.60
CA TRP A 47 1.95 -9.02 18.36
C TRP A 47 0.68 -9.67 17.78
N TYR A 48 0.62 -11.00 17.70
CA TYR A 48 -0.57 -11.71 17.19
C TYR A 48 -1.80 -11.51 18.08
N ALA A 49 -1.63 -11.43 19.38
CA ALA A 49 -2.73 -11.11 20.30
C ALA A 49 -3.28 -9.70 20.06
N MET A 50 -2.41 -8.71 19.84
CA MET A 50 -2.83 -7.34 19.48
C MET A 50 -3.53 -7.30 18.12
N LEU A 51 -2.99 -7.99 17.12
CA LEU A 51 -3.58 -8.09 15.80
C LEU A 51 -4.98 -8.70 15.83
N SER A 52 -5.18 -9.73 16.67
CA SER A 52 -6.49 -10.35 16.88
C SER A 52 -7.50 -9.36 17.44
N ALA A 53 -7.11 -8.54 18.42
CA ALA A 53 -7.98 -7.52 19.00
C ALA A 53 -8.39 -6.46 17.96
N ILE A 54 -7.45 -6.01 17.13
CA ILE A 54 -7.71 -5.02 16.06
C ILE A 54 -8.71 -5.56 15.02
N ARG A 55 -8.60 -6.83 14.65
CA ARG A 55 -9.47 -7.47 13.65
C ARG A 55 -10.92 -7.64 14.08
N GLN A 56 -11.22 -7.56 15.38
CA GLN A 56 -12.57 -7.73 15.91
C GLN A 56 -13.45 -6.48 15.76
N ASP A 57 -12.86 -5.30 15.58
CA ASP A 57 -13.60 -4.03 15.47
C ASP A 57 -13.22 -3.26 14.21
N LYS A 58 -14.14 -3.18 13.26
CA LYS A 58 -13.97 -2.46 11.99
C LYS A 58 -13.79 -0.94 12.15
N ARG A 59 -14.02 -0.38 13.33
CA ARG A 59 -13.88 1.06 13.65
C ARG A 59 -12.77 1.34 14.66
N PHE A 60 -11.95 0.35 14.97
CA PHE A 60 -10.93 0.44 16.01
C PHE A 60 -9.99 1.64 15.85
N PHE A 61 -9.69 2.06 14.61
CA PHE A 61 -8.82 3.18 14.27
C PHE A 61 -9.52 4.23 13.41
N GLU A 62 -10.79 4.50 13.65
CA GLU A 62 -11.56 5.46 12.85
C GLU A 62 -10.89 6.85 12.84
N GLY A 63 -10.62 7.37 11.62
CA GLY A 63 -9.96 8.67 11.43
C GLY A 63 -8.48 8.74 11.83
N CYS A 64 -7.88 7.62 12.27
CA CYS A 64 -6.45 7.56 12.57
C CYS A 64 -5.59 7.56 11.31
N CYS A 65 -4.33 8.02 11.44
CA CYS A 65 -3.29 7.84 10.45
C CYS A 65 -2.14 7.04 11.04
N GLY A 66 -1.67 6.03 10.33
CA GLY A 66 -0.68 5.06 10.78
C GLY A 66 0.66 5.12 10.05
N ALA A 67 1.71 4.70 10.76
CA ALA A 67 3.01 4.31 10.23
C ALA A 67 3.50 3.06 10.95
N VAL A 68 4.46 2.35 10.36
CA VAL A 68 4.93 1.05 10.85
C VAL A 68 6.45 1.05 10.97
N LEU A 69 6.94 0.59 12.10
CA LEU A 69 8.36 0.35 12.37
C LEU A 69 8.53 -1.12 12.77
N VAL A 70 9.23 -1.90 11.97
CA VAL A 70 9.48 -3.31 12.25
C VAL A 70 10.97 -3.54 12.47
N ASP A 71 11.31 -4.24 13.52
CA ASP A 71 12.68 -4.62 13.87
C ASP A 71 12.76 -6.15 13.99
N GLY A 72 13.46 -6.79 13.04
CA GLY A 72 13.63 -8.24 13.00
C GLY A 72 14.97 -8.70 13.54
N ASP A 73 14.98 -9.87 14.16
CA ASP A 73 16.21 -10.57 14.59
C ASP A 73 16.89 -11.31 13.42
N GLY A 74 16.16 -11.53 12.31
CA GLY A 74 16.65 -12.17 11.09
C GLY A 74 16.37 -11.35 9.84
N GLU A 75 16.72 -11.94 8.68
CA GLU A 75 16.59 -11.27 7.37
C GLU A 75 15.18 -11.37 6.75
N LEU A 76 14.30 -12.17 7.33
CA LEU A 76 12.98 -12.48 6.77
C LEU A 76 11.86 -11.99 7.70
N TYR A 77 10.63 -11.97 7.16
CA TYR A 77 9.35 -11.74 7.83
C TYR A 77 9.02 -10.28 8.21
N THR A 78 9.97 -9.35 8.20
CA THR A 78 9.72 -7.94 8.55
C THR A 78 8.63 -7.30 7.69
N LYS A 79 8.70 -7.47 6.36
CA LYS A 79 7.66 -6.98 5.43
C LYS A 79 6.33 -7.70 5.58
N SER A 80 6.34 -9.00 5.89
CA SER A 80 5.10 -9.76 6.13
C SER A 80 4.34 -9.23 7.34
N ALA A 81 5.02 -9.03 8.47
CA ALA A 81 4.42 -8.46 9.66
C ALA A 81 3.90 -7.02 9.41
N ALA A 82 4.68 -6.19 8.73
CA ALA A 82 4.27 -4.84 8.37
C ALA A 82 3.01 -4.83 7.48
N ARG A 83 2.98 -5.66 6.44
CA ARG A 83 1.85 -5.78 5.53
C ARG A 83 0.57 -6.23 6.24
N GLU A 84 0.71 -7.16 7.16
CA GLU A 84 -0.40 -7.71 7.92
C GLU A 84 -1.04 -6.66 8.84
N ILE A 85 -0.24 -5.86 9.57
CA ILE A 85 -0.79 -4.79 10.40
C ILE A 85 -1.39 -3.66 9.59
N VAL A 86 -0.75 -3.26 8.49
CA VAL A 86 -1.28 -2.22 7.62
C VAL A 86 -2.65 -2.63 7.08
N PHE A 87 -2.79 -3.86 6.63
CA PHE A 87 -4.07 -4.37 6.16
C PHE A 87 -5.13 -4.40 7.28
N ALA A 88 -4.83 -5.00 8.43
CA ALA A 88 -5.76 -5.11 9.55
C ALA A 88 -6.20 -3.73 10.08
N ALA A 89 -5.26 -2.83 10.32
CA ALA A 89 -5.56 -1.48 10.81
C ALA A 89 -6.32 -0.64 9.77
N ASN A 90 -5.99 -0.80 8.48
CA ASN A 90 -6.70 -0.10 7.41
C ASN A 90 -8.17 -0.56 7.30
N GLN A 91 -8.43 -1.86 7.39
CA GLN A 91 -9.80 -2.40 7.44
C GLN A 91 -10.56 -1.92 8.71
N ALA A 92 -9.82 -1.62 9.78
CA ALA A 92 -10.35 -1.04 11.02
C ALA A 92 -10.45 0.50 11.01
N GLY A 93 -10.28 1.16 9.86
CA GLY A 93 -10.48 2.60 9.68
C GLY A 93 -9.22 3.47 9.72
N CYS A 94 -8.02 2.89 9.85
CA CYS A 94 -6.77 3.63 9.80
C CYS A 94 -6.38 3.99 8.37
N ALA A 95 -6.06 5.26 8.11
CA ALA A 95 -5.34 5.66 6.91
C ALA A 95 -3.84 5.40 7.08
N PHE A 96 -3.11 5.25 5.98
CA PHE A 96 -1.64 5.24 6.01
C PHE A 96 -1.10 6.24 4.99
N MET A 97 -0.10 7.01 5.40
CA MET A 97 0.65 7.85 4.48
C MET A 97 1.42 6.99 3.48
N GLY A 98 1.83 7.55 2.36
CA GLY A 98 2.67 6.85 1.39
C GLY A 98 4.03 6.44 1.99
N ALA A 99 4.52 5.24 1.64
CA ALA A 99 5.73 4.63 2.23
C ALA A 99 5.70 4.65 3.77
N PRO A 100 4.71 4.00 4.40
CA PRO A 100 4.49 4.08 5.84
C PRO A 100 5.42 3.19 6.66
N LEU A 101 6.32 2.44 6.02
CA LEU A 101 7.15 1.41 6.64
C LEU A 101 8.63 1.83 6.68
N ILE A 102 9.21 1.70 7.87
CA ILE A 102 10.64 1.49 8.06
C ILE A 102 10.82 0.10 8.68
N GLU A 103 11.64 -0.74 8.05
CA GLU A 103 11.97 -2.07 8.54
C GLU A 103 13.48 -2.20 8.77
N ALA A 104 13.86 -2.92 9.81
CA ALA A 104 15.24 -3.29 10.13
C ALA A 104 15.36 -4.81 10.15
N THR A 105 16.18 -5.35 9.26
CA THR A 105 16.57 -6.78 9.31
C THR A 105 17.64 -7.03 10.36
N GLY A 106 17.97 -8.29 10.62
CA GLY A 106 18.97 -8.66 11.59
C GLY A 106 20.33 -8.01 11.35
N SER A 107 20.81 -8.07 10.12
CA SER A 107 22.11 -7.48 9.69
C SER A 107 22.06 -5.98 9.48
N LEU A 108 20.89 -5.38 9.30
CA LEU A 108 20.69 -3.99 8.83
C LEU A 108 21.25 -3.70 7.41
N GLU A 109 21.62 -4.71 6.63
CA GLU A 109 22.13 -4.51 5.28
C GLU A 109 21.10 -3.81 4.35
N ASN A 110 19.82 -3.90 4.67
CA ASN A 110 18.78 -3.16 3.97
C ASN A 110 18.91 -1.63 4.10
N PHE A 111 19.77 -1.12 4.99
CA PHE A 111 20.14 0.30 5.09
C PHE A 111 21.43 0.67 4.33
N HIS A 112 22.10 -0.29 3.66
CA HIS A 112 23.38 -0.06 2.99
C HIS A 112 23.39 1.22 2.12
N ILE A 113 22.44 1.38 1.21
CA ILE A 113 22.36 2.55 0.32
C ILE A 113 22.16 3.85 1.10
N ARG A 114 21.30 3.83 2.12
CA ARG A 114 21.05 5.02 2.95
C ARG A 114 22.25 5.42 3.79
N ALA A 115 22.92 4.45 4.38
CA ALA A 115 24.15 4.66 5.14
C ALA A 115 25.27 5.22 4.26
N MET A 116 25.47 4.64 3.07
CA MET A 116 26.44 5.13 2.08
C MET A 116 26.16 6.58 1.67
N LEU A 117 24.90 6.91 1.32
CA LEU A 117 24.53 8.27 0.90
C LEU A 117 24.64 9.32 2.02
N ARG A 118 24.56 8.90 3.28
CA ARG A 118 24.64 9.76 4.47
C ARG A 118 26.00 9.73 5.15
N HIS A 119 26.95 8.95 4.62
CA HIS A 119 28.28 8.75 5.20
C HIS A 119 28.23 8.31 6.68
N THR A 120 27.39 7.33 7.01
CA THR A 120 27.14 6.84 8.37
C THR A 120 27.09 5.32 8.42
N ASP A 121 27.00 4.74 9.62
CA ASP A 121 26.76 3.30 9.82
C ASP A 121 25.28 2.93 9.66
N TYR A 122 24.99 1.64 9.57
CA TYR A 122 23.64 1.11 9.35
C TYR A 122 22.67 1.42 10.48
N LEU A 123 23.13 1.37 11.74
CA LEU A 123 22.28 1.64 12.89
C LEU A 123 21.90 3.12 12.97
N THR A 124 22.83 4.00 12.71
CA THR A 124 22.59 5.45 12.62
C THR A 124 21.63 5.77 11.47
N ALA A 125 21.81 5.13 10.30
CA ALA A 125 20.89 5.28 9.17
C ALA A 125 19.46 4.79 9.52
N TYR A 126 19.35 3.64 10.19
CA TYR A 126 18.07 3.12 10.69
C TYR A 126 17.40 4.10 11.65
N THR A 127 18.13 4.57 12.65
CA THR A 127 17.64 5.50 13.68
C THR A 127 17.14 6.81 13.06
N SER A 128 17.92 7.39 12.14
CA SER A 128 17.53 8.60 11.40
C SER A 128 16.26 8.36 10.58
N CYS A 129 16.16 7.24 9.85
CA CYS A 129 14.98 6.89 9.07
C CYS A 129 13.72 6.70 9.94
N ALA A 130 13.87 6.17 11.15
CA ALA A 130 12.77 6.04 12.10
C ALA A 130 12.29 7.42 12.59
N GLY A 131 13.20 8.35 12.85
CA GLY A 131 12.88 9.75 13.17
C GLY A 131 12.11 10.43 12.04
N GLU A 132 12.61 10.34 10.80
CA GLU A 132 11.95 10.87 9.60
C GLU A 132 10.55 10.26 9.38
N LEU A 133 10.36 8.97 9.68
CA LEU A 133 9.06 8.33 9.61
C LEU A 133 8.06 8.96 10.59
N VAL A 134 8.49 9.21 11.83
CA VAL A 134 7.66 9.86 12.85
C VAL A 134 7.33 11.30 12.46
N GLU A 135 8.30 12.06 11.96
CA GLU A 135 8.08 13.42 11.47
C GLU A 135 7.04 13.45 10.35
N ARG A 136 7.17 12.57 9.37
CA ARG A 136 6.21 12.45 8.28
C ARG A 136 4.82 12.05 8.79
N LEU A 137 4.73 11.14 9.76
CA LEU A 137 3.46 10.75 10.37
C LEU A 137 2.77 11.92 11.07
N LEU A 138 3.52 12.72 11.81
CA LEU A 138 2.99 13.88 12.52
C LEU A 138 2.58 15.01 11.57
N ALA A 139 3.34 15.22 10.50
CA ALA A 139 3.08 16.24 9.49
C ALA A 139 2.02 15.82 8.44
N ASP A 140 1.63 14.53 8.41
CA ASP A 140 0.74 14.03 7.37
C ASP A 140 -0.63 14.70 7.41
N THR A 141 -0.99 15.36 6.33
CA THR A 141 -2.29 15.99 6.13
C THR A 141 -2.86 15.48 4.81
N PRO A 142 -3.94 14.69 4.84
CA PRO A 142 -4.57 14.22 3.62
C PRO A 142 -5.01 15.40 2.76
N PRO A 143 -4.72 15.38 1.45
CA PRO A 143 -5.18 16.46 0.56
C PRO A 143 -6.70 16.44 0.46
N VAL A 144 -7.32 17.61 0.60
CA VAL A 144 -8.75 17.80 0.35
C VAL A 144 -8.94 18.24 -1.10
N ARG A 145 -9.72 17.49 -1.87
CA ARG A 145 -9.98 17.75 -3.29
C ARG A 145 -11.47 17.85 -3.54
N GLN A 146 -11.91 18.89 -4.23
CA GLN A 146 -13.35 19.09 -4.53
C GLN A 146 -13.80 18.19 -5.70
N HIS A 147 -12.98 18.08 -6.75
CA HIS A 147 -13.21 17.24 -7.91
C HIS A 147 -11.94 16.43 -8.22
N PRO A 148 -11.71 15.30 -7.52
CA PRO A 148 -10.50 14.49 -7.74
C PRO A 148 -10.54 13.77 -9.08
N ASN A 149 -9.37 13.65 -9.72
CA ASN A 149 -9.16 12.82 -10.89
C ASN A 149 -8.88 11.38 -10.44
N LEU A 150 -9.65 10.43 -10.92
CA LEU A 150 -9.55 9.01 -10.61
C LEU A 150 -9.14 8.21 -11.84
N MET A 151 -7.98 7.57 -11.80
CA MET A 151 -7.66 6.54 -12.79
C MET A 151 -8.23 5.21 -12.33
N VAL A 152 -9.02 4.54 -13.18
CA VAL A 152 -9.57 3.20 -12.96
C VAL A 152 -8.82 2.21 -13.84
N LEU A 153 -8.10 1.27 -13.25
CA LEU A 153 -7.23 0.35 -13.96
C LEU A 153 -7.74 -1.09 -13.89
N HIS A 154 -7.85 -1.78 -15.03
CA HIS A 154 -8.24 -3.18 -15.08
C HIS A 154 -7.52 -3.96 -16.17
N ALA A 155 -7.43 -5.29 -16.00
CA ALA A 155 -6.91 -6.23 -17.00
C ALA A 155 -7.96 -7.28 -17.41
N SER A 156 -9.21 -7.08 -17.05
CA SER A 156 -10.28 -8.07 -17.16
C SER A 156 -11.08 -7.98 -18.46
N ASN A 157 -11.76 -9.07 -18.81
CA ASN A 157 -12.76 -9.08 -19.86
C ASN A 157 -14.05 -8.40 -19.37
N ARG A 158 -14.50 -7.37 -20.08
CA ARG A 158 -15.64 -6.54 -19.70
C ARG A 158 -16.96 -7.32 -19.55
N LYS A 159 -17.17 -8.38 -20.33
CA LYS A 159 -18.45 -9.13 -20.34
C LYS A 159 -18.63 -10.05 -19.13
N THR A 160 -17.55 -10.49 -18.49
CA THR A 160 -17.61 -11.53 -17.44
C THR A 160 -17.03 -11.10 -16.11
N SER A 161 -16.46 -9.90 -16.05
CA SER A 161 -15.74 -9.44 -14.86
C SER A 161 -16.67 -8.86 -13.79
N ASN A 162 -16.70 -9.50 -12.64
CA ASN A 162 -17.41 -8.99 -11.47
C ASN A 162 -16.83 -7.65 -10.94
N THR A 163 -15.51 -7.44 -11.04
CA THR A 163 -14.87 -6.20 -10.61
C THR A 163 -15.29 -5.01 -11.49
N ILE A 164 -15.37 -5.23 -12.81
CA ILE A 164 -15.88 -4.21 -13.73
C ILE A 164 -17.37 -3.95 -13.50
N ALA A 165 -18.18 -4.99 -13.30
CA ALA A 165 -19.61 -4.83 -13.03
C ALA A 165 -19.87 -4.01 -11.75
N LEU A 166 -19.08 -4.22 -10.69
CA LEU A 166 -19.13 -3.39 -9.47
C LEU A 166 -18.74 -1.94 -9.75
N TRP A 167 -17.68 -1.72 -10.51
CA TRP A 167 -17.31 -0.37 -10.94
C TRP A 167 -18.43 0.32 -11.74
N GLU A 168 -18.98 -0.35 -12.73
CA GLU A 168 -20.07 0.20 -13.57
C GLU A 168 -21.34 0.53 -12.75
N ARG A 169 -21.59 -0.22 -11.66
CA ARG A 169 -22.67 0.12 -10.71
C ARG A 169 -22.34 1.32 -9.83
N MET A 170 -21.08 1.53 -9.48
CA MET A 170 -20.62 2.62 -8.61
C MET A 170 -20.42 3.93 -9.38
N ALA A 171 -19.91 3.87 -10.61
CA ALA A 171 -19.51 5.04 -11.40
C ALA A 171 -20.62 6.11 -11.55
N PRO A 172 -21.91 5.78 -11.79
CA PRO A 172 -22.96 6.79 -11.87
C PRO A 172 -23.16 7.61 -10.60
N ARG A 173 -22.86 7.02 -9.41
CA ARG A 173 -22.96 7.71 -8.11
C ARG A 173 -21.81 8.70 -7.87
N LEU A 174 -20.73 8.59 -8.63
CA LEU A 174 -19.56 9.47 -8.59
C LEU A 174 -19.62 10.59 -9.63
N GLN A 175 -20.58 10.52 -10.59
CA GLN A 175 -20.72 11.50 -11.65
C GLN A 175 -20.89 12.91 -11.08
N GLY A 176 -20.14 13.88 -11.63
CA GLY A 176 -20.11 15.26 -11.16
C GLY A 176 -19.35 15.50 -9.85
N ARG A 177 -18.78 14.45 -9.25
CA ARG A 177 -17.93 14.53 -8.04
C ARG A 177 -16.50 14.09 -8.30
N VAL A 178 -16.31 13.20 -9.26
CA VAL A 178 -15.02 12.58 -9.59
C VAL A 178 -14.89 12.52 -11.10
N ASP A 179 -13.76 12.95 -11.62
CA ASP A 179 -13.41 12.79 -13.04
C ASP A 179 -12.68 11.46 -13.21
N ALA A 180 -13.39 10.46 -13.77
CA ALA A 180 -12.87 9.11 -13.87
C ALA A 180 -12.39 8.78 -15.29
N GLN A 181 -11.11 8.36 -15.40
CA GLN A 181 -10.52 7.81 -16.62
C GLN A 181 -10.31 6.30 -16.46
N VAL A 182 -10.91 5.49 -17.33
CA VAL A 182 -10.75 4.03 -17.31
C VAL A 182 -9.66 3.62 -18.29
N VAL A 183 -8.63 2.91 -17.80
CA VAL A 183 -7.52 2.36 -18.58
C VAL A 183 -7.54 0.84 -18.53
N SER A 184 -7.43 0.20 -19.71
CA SER A 184 -7.52 -1.25 -19.85
C SER A 184 -6.18 -1.87 -20.23
N LEU A 185 -5.69 -2.76 -19.40
CA LEU A 185 -4.48 -3.57 -19.61
C LEU A 185 -4.84 -4.96 -20.15
N ARG A 186 -5.62 -5.05 -21.20
CA ARG A 186 -6.03 -6.35 -21.76
C ARG A 186 -4.86 -7.10 -22.36
N ASN A 187 -5.04 -8.43 -22.44
CA ASN A 187 -4.03 -9.33 -23.02
C ASN A 187 -3.61 -8.93 -24.44
N GLY A 188 -2.34 -9.11 -24.75
CA GLY A 188 -1.77 -8.98 -26.08
C GLY A 188 -0.86 -7.75 -26.29
N THR A 189 -0.92 -6.72 -25.43
CA THR A 189 -0.13 -5.49 -25.61
C THR A 189 0.72 -5.10 -24.42
N VAL A 190 0.74 -5.92 -23.36
CA VAL A 190 1.46 -5.62 -22.11
C VAL A 190 2.71 -6.49 -22.00
N ALA A 191 3.87 -5.86 -22.12
CA ALA A 191 5.15 -6.48 -21.77
C ALA A 191 5.45 -6.25 -20.29
N ASP A 192 5.99 -7.27 -19.60
CA ASP A 192 6.47 -7.13 -18.22
C ASP A 192 7.82 -6.37 -18.17
N CYS A 193 8.28 -6.09 -16.96
CA CYS A 193 9.59 -5.51 -16.70
C CYS A 193 10.68 -6.58 -16.87
N ASN A 194 11.66 -6.32 -17.72
CA ASN A 194 12.80 -7.23 -17.94
C ASN A 194 14.01 -6.93 -17.03
N GLY A 195 13.86 -6.06 -16.02
CA GLY A 195 14.94 -5.79 -15.08
C GLY A 195 16.14 -5.07 -15.70
N CYS A 196 15.90 -4.00 -16.45
CA CYS A 196 16.98 -3.17 -17.01
C CYS A 196 17.94 -2.69 -15.91
N GLU A 197 19.21 -2.46 -16.26
CA GLU A 197 20.16 -1.80 -15.37
C GLU A 197 19.62 -0.47 -14.85
N PHE A 198 20.05 -0.09 -13.65
CA PHE A 198 19.57 1.12 -12.97
C PHE A 198 19.68 2.36 -13.86
N ARG A 199 20.85 2.57 -14.50
CA ARG A 199 21.10 3.75 -15.35
C ARG A 199 20.16 3.80 -16.55
N THR A 200 19.93 2.68 -17.21
CA THR A 200 18.99 2.57 -18.33
C THR A 200 17.56 2.87 -17.87
N CYS A 201 17.13 2.27 -16.76
CA CYS A 201 15.81 2.51 -16.21
C CYS A 201 15.60 3.96 -15.79
N LEU A 202 16.62 4.60 -15.20
CA LEU A 202 16.60 6.01 -14.80
C LEU A 202 16.49 6.94 -16.01
N HIS A 203 17.31 6.71 -17.04
CA HIS A 203 17.30 7.49 -18.28
C HIS A 203 15.89 7.56 -18.91
N PHE A 204 15.26 6.40 -19.13
CA PHE A 204 13.88 6.40 -19.63
C PHE A 204 12.87 6.98 -18.63
N GLY A 205 13.09 6.81 -17.33
CA GLY A 205 12.25 7.40 -16.28
C GLY A 205 12.29 8.93 -16.27
N GLU A 206 13.44 9.54 -16.52
CA GLU A 206 13.62 10.99 -16.65
C GLU A 206 12.84 11.56 -17.84
N GLU A 207 12.66 10.77 -18.88
CA GLU A 207 11.81 11.11 -20.02
C GLU A 207 10.32 10.78 -19.79
N GLY A 208 9.93 10.32 -18.60
CA GLY A 208 8.57 9.86 -18.31
C GLY A 208 8.18 8.58 -19.08
N ARG A 209 9.15 7.75 -19.45
CA ARG A 209 9.00 6.58 -20.34
C ARG A 209 9.57 5.30 -19.73
N CYS A 210 9.30 4.19 -20.39
CA CYS A 210 9.95 2.91 -20.17
C CYS A 210 10.33 2.34 -21.55
N PHE A 211 11.50 1.74 -21.66
CA PHE A 211 12.02 1.16 -22.93
C PHE A 211 11.00 0.31 -23.69
N TYR A 212 10.18 -0.44 -22.98
CA TYR A 212 9.22 -1.39 -23.57
C TYR A 212 7.92 -0.75 -24.09
N GLY A 213 7.73 0.57 -24.00
CA GLY A 213 6.60 1.29 -24.59
C GLY A 213 5.21 0.69 -24.28
N GLY A 214 4.30 0.82 -25.24
CA GLY A 214 2.95 0.25 -25.22
C GLY A 214 2.02 0.91 -24.20
N VAL A 215 0.83 0.33 -23.99
CA VAL A 215 -0.27 0.90 -23.21
C VAL A 215 0.14 1.44 -21.83
N ILE A 216 1.15 0.84 -21.20
CA ILE A 216 1.64 1.31 -19.88
C ILE A 216 2.32 2.68 -20.01
N VAL A 217 3.09 2.91 -21.06
CA VAL A 217 3.75 4.20 -21.31
C VAL A 217 2.78 5.20 -21.91
N ASP A 218 1.97 4.75 -22.86
CA ASP A 218 1.15 5.62 -23.69
C ASP A 218 -0.13 6.08 -22.97
N GLU A 219 -0.69 5.24 -22.08
CA GLU A 219 -1.95 5.53 -21.38
C GLU A 219 -1.80 5.58 -19.85
N VAL A 220 -1.13 4.56 -19.23
CA VAL A 220 -1.09 4.47 -17.76
C VAL A 220 -0.22 5.57 -17.15
N TYR A 221 0.96 5.85 -17.70
CA TYR A 221 1.86 6.87 -17.12
C TYR A 221 1.23 8.26 -17.15
N PRO A 222 0.68 8.75 -18.26
CA PRO A 222 -0.02 10.04 -18.27
C PRO A 222 -1.24 10.04 -17.33
N ALA A 223 -2.04 8.97 -17.33
CA ALA A 223 -3.21 8.88 -16.46
C ALA A 223 -2.84 8.91 -14.96
N ILE A 224 -1.81 8.16 -14.53
CA ILE A 224 -1.29 8.24 -13.16
C ILE A 224 -0.74 9.63 -12.85
N GLY A 225 -0.05 10.26 -13.82
CA GLY A 225 0.49 11.62 -13.65
C GLY A 225 -0.60 12.62 -13.24
N HIS A 226 -1.75 12.58 -13.89
CA HIS A 226 -2.88 13.47 -13.64
C HIS A 226 -3.79 13.01 -12.50
N ALA A 227 -3.80 11.72 -12.16
CA ALA A 227 -4.70 11.18 -11.15
C ALA A 227 -4.36 11.67 -9.74
N ASP A 228 -5.41 11.93 -8.95
CA ASP A 228 -5.36 12.12 -7.50
C ASP A 228 -5.49 10.80 -6.75
N GLY A 229 -6.18 9.84 -7.37
CA GLY A 229 -6.34 8.49 -6.87
C GLY A 229 -6.33 7.45 -7.98
N VAL A 230 -5.98 6.22 -7.64
CA VAL A 230 -5.98 5.09 -8.57
C VAL A 230 -6.81 3.96 -7.99
N LEU A 231 -7.85 3.56 -8.72
CA LEU A 231 -8.71 2.43 -8.40
C LEU A 231 -8.27 1.20 -9.22
N TRP A 232 -7.82 0.17 -8.54
CA TRP A 232 -7.42 -1.11 -9.13
C TRP A 232 -8.58 -2.09 -9.10
N LEU A 233 -9.01 -2.57 -10.27
CA LEU A 233 -10.03 -3.62 -10.37
C LEU A 233 -9.32 -4.97 -10.47
N CYS A 234 -9.32 -5.73 -9.36
CA CYS A 234 -8.51 -6.91 -9.16
C CYS A 234 -9.38 -8.16 -8.98
N PRO A 235 -9.67 -8.91 -10.05
CA PRO A 235 -10.17 -10.27 -9.87
C PRO A 235 -9.05 -11.11 -9.24
N ASN A 236 -9.41 -11.95 -8.27
CA ASN A 236 -8.49 -12.90 -7.67
C ASN A 236 -8.37 -14.14 -8.55
N TYR A 237 -7.17 -14.39 -9.07
CA TYR A 237 -6.81 -15.58 -9.80
C TYR A 237 -5.68 -16.33 -9.05
N ASN A 238 -6.02 -17.46 -8.42
CA ASN A 238 -5.04 -18.27 -7.67
C ASN A 238 -4.29 -17.46 -6.59
N ASP A 239 -5.01 -16.67 -5.82
CA ASP A 239 -4.49 -15.81 -4.74
C ASP A 239 -3.42 -14.80 -5.21
N ALA A 240 -3.52 -14.35 -6.46
CA ALA A 240 -2.60 -13.42 -7.07
C ALA A 240 -3.30 -12.34 -7.90
N LEU A 241 -2.62 -11.22 -8.06
CA LEU A 241 -2.98 -10.19 -9.05
C LEU A 241 -2.89 -10.75 -10.47
N ALA A 242 -3.77 -10.31 -11.35
CA ALA A 242 -3.68 -10.63 -12.79
C ALA A 242 -2.31 -10.22 -13.35
N ALA A 243 -1.74 -11.04 -14.25
CA ALA A 243 -0.40 -10.86 -14.80
C ALA A 243 -0.16 -9.45 -15.35
N ASN A 244 -1.12 -8.89 -16.10
CA ASN A 244 -0.97 -7.54 -16.69
C ASN A 244 -1.00 -6.42 -15.63
N LEU A 245 -1.73 -6.60 -14.52
CA LEU A 245 -1.67 -5.68 -13.37
C LEU A 245 -0.31 -5.75 -12.69
N THR A 246 0.24 -6.95 -12.53
CA THR A 246 1.59 -7.17 -11.99
C THR A 246 2.66 -6.55 -12.90
N ALA A 247 2.58 -6.75 -14.21
CA ALA A 247 3.47 -6.12 -15.18
C ALA A 247 3.41 -4.59 -15.11
N CYS A 248 2.23 -4.02 -14.95
CA CYS A 248 2.06 -2.59 -14.74
C CYS A 248 2.77 -2.12 -13.47
N ILE A 249 2.54 -2.78 -12.33
CA ILE A 249 3.22 -2.46 -11.05
C ILE A 249 4.74 -2.50 -11.21
N ASN A 250 5.27 -3.54 -11.85
CA ASN A 250 6.71 -3.69 -12.08
C ASN A 250 7.26 -2.52 -12.90
N ARG A 251 6.55 -2.13 -13.95
CA ARG A 251 6.96 -1.06 -14.86
C ARG A 251 6.75 0.34 -14.29
N LEU A 252 5.86 0.55 -13.33
CA LEU A 252 5.78 1.81 -12.58
C LEU A 252 7.11 2.19 -11.91
N THR A 253 8.07 1.28 -11.81
CA THR A 253 9.41 1.55 -11.28
C THR A 253 10.12 2.64 -12.08
N ALA A 254 9.98 2.67 -13.41
CA ALA A 254 10.61 3.72 -14.23
C ALA A 254 10.05 5.11 -13.88
N LEU A 255 8.72 5.24 -13.83
CA LEU A 255 8.07 6.50 -13.48
C LEU A 255 8.35 6.91 -12.02
N PHE A 256 8.35 5.96 -11.08
CA PHE A 256 8.60 6.20 -9.66
C PHE A 256 10.01 6.73 -9.36
N ARG A 257 10.99 6.50 -10.24
CA ARG A 257 12.35 7.03 -10.05
C ARG A 257 12.40 8.55 -10.04
N THR A 258 11.49 9.19 -10.74
CA THR A 258 11.42 10.66 -10.89
C THR A 258 10.17 11.26 -10.25
N THR A 259 9.10 10.47 -10.10
CA THR A 259 7.79 10.95 -9.62
C THR A 259 7.27 10.05 -8.51
N PRO A 260 7.60 10.31 -7.24
CA PRO A 260 7.00 9.60 -6.11
C PRO A 260 5.49 9.85 -5.99
N PHE A 261 4.73 8.82 -5.53
CA PHE A 261 3.26 8.89 -5.51
C PHE A 261 2.67 9.26 -4.15
N TYR A 262 3.40 10.01 -3.32
CA TYR A 262 3.00 10.40 -1.96
C TYR A 262 1.66 11.14 -1.85
N ASN A 263 1.23 11.80 -2.90
CA ASN A 263 0.00 12.60 -2.96
C ASN A 263 -1.16 11.87 -3.66
N LYS A 264 -1.00 10.59 -3.98
CA LYS A 264 -2.00 9.80 -4.73
C LYS A 264 -2.60 8.71 -3.84
N ASP A 265 -3.94 8.65 -3.82
CA ASP A 265 -4.66 7.67 -3.05
C ASP A 265 -4.81 6.35 -3.81
N LEU A 266 -4.62 5.24 -3.09
CA LEU A 266 -4.80 3.88 -3.61
C LEU A 266 -6.16 3.33 -3.21
N TYR A 267 -6.93 2.87 -4.18
CA TYR A 267 -8.19 2.17 -3.98
C TYR A 267 -8.20 0.84 -4.73
N ALA A 268 -8.99 -0.13 -4.28
CA ALA A 268 -9.16 -1.39 -4.98
C ALA A 268 -10.59 -1.95 -4.87
N ILE A 269 -11.05 -2.64 -5.91
CA ILE A 269 -12.17 -3.56 -5.87
C ILE A 269 -11.60 -4.95 -6.14
N ILE A 270 -11.71 -5.84 -5.15
CA ILE A 270 -11.17 -7.20 -5.22
C ILE A 270 -12.33 -8.17 -5.13
N VAL A 271 -12.44 -9.06 -6.11
CA VAL A 271 -13.47 -10.10 -6.12
C VAL A 271 -12.79 -11.46 -6.23
N SER A 272 -13.04 -12.31 -5.25
CA SER A 272 -12.56 -13.70 -5.19
C SER A 272 -13.70 -14.66 -5.47
N GLY A 273 -13.41 -15.79 -6.10
CA GLY A 273 -14.40 -16.85 -6.29
C GLY A 273 -14.87 -17.46 -4.95
N TYR A 274 -13.93 -17.63 -4.02
CA TYR A 274 -14.16 -18.22 -2.69
C TYR A 274 -13.44 -17.47 -1.57
N SER A 275 -12.11 -17.43 -1.59
CA SER A 275 -11.27 -16.86 -0.54
C SER A 275 -10.07 -16.13 -1.14
N GLY A 276 -9.13 -15.63 -0.31
CA GLY A 276 -7.87 -15.06 -0.75
C GLY A 276 -7.91 -13.59 -1.18
N GLY A 277 -9.04 -12.89 -1.03
CA GLY A 277 -9.13 -11.47 -1.32
C GLY A 277 -8.19 -10.61 -0.46
N ASP A 278 -7.97 -11.02 0.77
CA ASP A 278 -7.00 -10.42 1.69
C ASP A 278 -5.56 -10.58 1.22
N ILE A 279 -5.21 -11.70 0.57
CA ILE A 279 -3.87 -11.93 -0.02
C ILE A 279 -3.63 -10.91 -1.15
N VAL A 280 -4.60 -10.74 -2.05
CA VAL A 280 -4.52 -9.77 -3.15
C VAL A 280 -4.45 -8.33 -2.62
N ALA A 281 -5.24 -7.98 -1.61
CA ALA A 281 -5.17 -6.67 -0.95
C ALA A 281 -3.78 -6.41 -0.35
N GLN A 282 -3.21 -7.38 0.32
CA GLN A 282 -1.87 -7.29 0.90
C GLN A 282 -0.76 -7.20 -0.16
N GLN A 283 -0.93 -7.80 -1.34
CA GLN A 283 -0.01 -7.61 -2.47
C GLN A 283 -0.01 -6.16 -2.95
N LEU A 284 -1.19 -5.54 -3.10
CA LEU A 284 -1.31 -4.12 -3.44
C LEU A 284 -0.67 -3.20 -2.38
N ILE A 285 -0.90 -3.47 -1.09
CA ILE A 285 -0.25 -2.73 -0.01
C ILE A 285 1.27 -2.78 -0.14
N SER A 286 1.84 -3.98 -0.29
CA SER A 286 3.29 -4.15 -0.41
C SER A 286 3.84 -3.44 -1.63
N ALA A 287 3.21 -3.66 -2.79
CA ALA A 287 3.73 -3.18 -4.06
C ALA A 287 3.54 -1.67 -4.27
N LEU A 288 2.39 -1.13 -3.87
CA LEU A 288 2.01 0.24 -4.17
C LEU A 288 2.17 1.19 -2.98
N CYS A 289 1.63 0.85 -1.81
CA CYS A 289 1.74 1.73 -0.65
C CYS A 289 3.17 1.73 -0.07
N MET A 290 3.75 0.56 0.20
CA MET A 290 5.07 0.47 0.82
C MET A 290 6.22 0.79 -0.16
N ASN A 291 6.16 0.28 -1.40
CA ASN A 291 7.26 0.39 -2.35
C ASN A 291 7.14 1.54 -3.36
N LYS A 292 5.94 2.06 -3.62
CA LYS A 292 5.70 3.14 -4.59
C LYS A 292 5.11 4.40 -3.95
N ALA A 293 4.93 4.38 -2.63
CA ALA A 293 4.50 5.52 -1.83
C ALA A 293 3.08 6.04 -2.11
N PHE A 294 2.17 5.22 -2.64
CA PHE A 294 0.76 5.58 -2.67
C PHE A 294 0.20 5.69 -1.24
N ARG A 295 -0.65 6.65 -1.01
CA ARG A 295 -1.42 6.76 0.24
C ARG A 295 -2.48 5.67 0.30
N LEU A 296 -2.79 5.23 1.51
CA LEU A 296 -3.83 4.23 1.74
C LEU A 296 -4.97 4.89 2.56
N PRO A 297 -6.06 5.31 1.92
CA PRO A 297 -7.22 5.84 2.65
C PRO A 297 -7.83 4.74 3.54
N PRO A 298 -8.64 5.09 4.55
CA PRO A 298 -9.32 4.11 5.38
C PRO A 298 -10.14 3.14 4.52
N ARG A 299 -10.05 1.84 4.78
CA ARG A 299 -10.79 0.80 4.03
C ARG A 299 -10.57 0.91 2.52
N PHE A 300 -9.30 1.02 2.12
CA PHE A 300 -8.91 1.29 0.73
C PHE A 300 -9.48 0.31 -0.29
N CYS A 301 -9.87 -0.89 0.13
CA CYS A 301 -10.38 -1.92 -0.77
C CYS A 301 -11.76 -2.42 -0.34
N MET A 302 -12.61 -2.61 -1.36
CA MET A 302 -13.81 -3.44 -1.29
C MET A 302 -13.40 -4.89 -1.54
N LEU A 303 -13.79 -5.81 -0.67
CA LEU A 303 -13.51 -7.25 -0.74
C LEU A 303 -14.83 -8.01 -0.85
N GLU A 304 -15.06 -8.63 -2.00
CA GLU A 304 -16.29 -9.37 -2.26
C GLU A 304 -16.01 -10.81 -2.71
N THR A 305 -16.95 -11.70 -2.43
CA THR A 305 -16.89 -13.11 -2.86
C THR A 305 -18.01 -13.37 -3.85
N ALA A 306 -17.64 -13.66 -5.12
CA ALA A 306 -18.59 -13.96 -6.18
C ALA A 306 -17.89 -14.73 -7.29
N ASN A 307 -18.37 -15.92 -7.60
CA ASN A 307 -17.78 -16.80 -8.63
C ASN A 307 -18.38 -16.58 -10.01
N ASP A 308 -19.70 -16.54 -10.12
CA ASP A 308 -20.36 -16.42 -11.41
C ASP A 308 -20.35 -14.99 -11.96
N ALA A 309 -20.31 -14.86 -13.28
CA ALA A 309 -20.35 -13.57 -13.95
C ALA A 309 -21.60 -12.77 -13.54
N GLY A 310 -21.40 -11.53 -13.10
CA GLY A 310 -22.46 -10.64 -12.63
C GLY A 310 -23.08 -11.03 -11.28
N ALA A 311 -22.52 -11.98 -10.55
CA ALA A 311 -23.01 -12.33 -9.22
C ALA A 311 -22.67 -11.26 -8.18
N ALA A 312 -21.53 -10.60 -8.29
CA ALA A 312 -21.08 -9.61 -7.31
C ALA A 312 -22.08 -8.44 -7.14
N VAL A 313 -22.71 -7.97 -8.20
CA VAL A 313 -23.69 -6.86 -8.10
C VAL A 313 -25.02 -7.25 -7.46
N LYS A 314 -25.22 -8.55 -7.18
CA LYS A 314 -26.42 -9.08 -6.52
C LYS A 314 -26.18 -9.37 -5.02
N LEU A 315 -24.97 -9.14 -4.53
CA LEU A 315 -24.65 -9.36 -3.12
C LEU A 315 -25.40 -8.38 -2.21
N PRO A 316 -25.80 -8.81 -1.00
CA PRO A 316 -26.44 -7.93 -0.04
C PRO A 316 -25.54 -6.74 0.33
N GLY A 317 -26.11 -5.54 0.26
CA GLY A 317 -25.38 -4.30 0.62
C GLY A 317 -24.63 -3.61 -0.53
N ILE A 318 -24.62 -4.22 -1.73
CA ILE A 318 -24.00 -3.64 -2.95
C ILE A 318 -24.97 -2.69 -3.70
#